data_1b89d1b8412ddc46c5c6ee13dfb20be2
#
_entry.id   1b89d1b8412ddc46c5c6ee13dfb20be2
#
_cell.length_a   1.000
_cell.length_b   1.000
_cell.length_c   1.000
_cell.angle_alpha   90.00
_cell.angle_beta   90.00
_cell.angle_gamma   90.00
#
_symmetry.space_group_name_H-M   'P 1'
#
loop_
_entity.id
_entity.type
_entity.pdbx_description
1 polymer ?
#
loop_
_entity_poly.entity_id
_entity_poly.type
_entity_poly.pdbx_seq_one_letter_code
_entity_poly.pdbx_strand_id
1 'polypeptide(L)'
;ANVGDVMEAEENGYKPIVVFANERSKYLPDVPTAKETGVDDYVSFSARGYAYMKGVDQAIVDRMTQALEDAFEDPDYQKNMEAMGAELKLYTGDEYKALLDEQLDTRLEIWGVQK
;
A
#
# COMPACT_ATOMS: atom_id res chain seq x y z
N ALA A 1 -0.19 1.39 -11.36
CA ALA A 1 0.84 0.33 -11.28
C ALA A 1 1.55 0.43 -9.94
N ASN A 2 2.02 -0.69 -9.40
CA ASN A 2 2.87 -0.69 -8.22
C ASN A 2 4.31 -0.32 -8.61
N VAL A 3 5.12 0.10 -7.64
CA VAL A 3 6.52 0.53 -7.91
C VAL A 3 7.33 -0.59 -8.57
N GLY A 4 7.18 -1.84 -8.12
CA GLY A 4 7.85 -2.99 -8.75
C GLY A 4 7.51 -3.16 -10.23
N ASP A 5 6.22 -3.03 -10.59
CA ASP A 5 5.76 -3.10 -11.99
C ASP A 5 6.35 -1.95 -12.82
N VAL A 6 6.53 -0.78 -12.21
CA VAL A 6 7.12 0.39 -12.86
C VAL A 6 8.61 0.20 -13.11
N MET A 7 9.35 -0.37 -12.15
CA MET A 7 10.78 -0.68 -12.34
C MET A 7 10.99 -1.64 -13.51
N GLU A 8 10.16 -2.69 -13.61
CA GLU A 8 10.19 -3.61 -14.76
C GLU A 8 9.80 -2.91 -16.07
N ALA A 9 8.83 -1.98 -16.02
CA ALA A 9 8.41 -1.22 -17.19
C ALA A 9 9.51 -0.25 -17.69
N GLU A 10 10.31 0.35 -16.78
CA GLU A 10 11.44 1.19 -17.15
C GLU A 10 12.51 0.42 -17.96
N GLU A 11 12.77 -0.84 -17.61
CA GLU A 11 13.66 -1.71 -18.39
C GLU A 11 13.15 -1.93 -19.83
N ASN A 12 11.85 -1.82 -20.05
CA ASN A 12 11.19 -1.92 -21.36
C ASN A 12 10.97 -0.54 -22.03
N GLY A 13 11.58 0.52 -21.52
CA GLY A 13 11.57 1.86 -22.13
C GLY A 13 10.37 2.73 -21.75
N TYR A 14 9.53 2.31 -20.82
CA TYR A 14 8.49 3.17 -20.25
C TYR A 14 9.09 4.15 -19.25
N LYS A 15 8.51 5.33 -19.14
CA LYS A 15 8.97 6.35 -18.21
C LYS A 15 7.84 6.74 -17.25
N PRO A 16 8.03 6.59 -15.93
CA PRO A 16 7.09 7.08 -14.95
C PRO A 16 7.07 8.62 -14.95
N ILE A 17 5.90 9.22 -14.84
CA ILE A 17 5.73 10.67 -14.90
C ILE A 17 5.22 11.26 -13.59
N VAL A 18 4.52 10.47 -12.76
CA VAL A 18 3.94 10.93 -11.51
C VAL A 18 3.64 9.74 -10.58
N VAL A 19 3.76 9.95 -9.28
CA VAL A 19 3.30 9.00 -8.26
C VAL A 19 2.16 9.61 -7.42
N PHE A 20 1.15 8.81 -7.10
CA PHE A 20 0.02 9.21 -6.26
C PHE A 20 0.29 8.82 -4.81
N ALA A 21 1.22 9.52 -4.18
CA ALA A 21 1.65 9.31 -2.81
C ALA A 21 1.88 10.65 -2.10
N ASN A 22 1.94 10.63 -0.76
CA ASN A 22 2.24 11.81 0.03
C ASN A 22 3.68 12.30 -0.18
N GLU A 23 4.59 11.37 -0.45
CA GLU A 23 6.02 11.61 -0.66
C GLU A 23 6.50 10.84 -1.90
N ARG A 24 7.63 11.25 -2.45
CA ARG A 24 8.25 10.52 -3.57
C ARG A 24 8.68 9.14 -3.12
N SER A 25 8.55 8.15 -4.00
CA SER A 25 9.05 6.80 -3.73
C SER A 25 10.57 6.79 -3.61
N LYS A 26 11.10 6.07 -2.63
CA LYS A 26 12.56 5.84 -2.47
C LYS A 26 13.18 5.13 -3.68
N TYR A 27 12.37 4.39 -4.43
CA TYR A 27 12.80 3.68 -5.65
C TYR A 27 12.73 4.54 -6.91
N LEU A 28 11.95 5.63 -6.88
CA LEU A 28 11.70 6.54 -8.00
C LEU A 28 11.89 8.00 -7.54
N PRO A 29 13.07 8.38 -7.05
CA PRO A 29 13.29 9.68 -6.41
C PRO A 29 13.13 10.87 -7.36
N ASP A 30 13.30 10.64 -8.66
CA ASP A 30 13.17 11.67 -9.69
C ASP A 30 11.72 11.86 -10.18
N VAL A 31 10.80 10.98 -9.77
CA VAL A 31 9.39 11.06 -10.17
C VAL A 31 8.61 11.89 -9.14
N PRO A 32 8.01 13.01 -9.54
CA PRO A 32 7.26 13.85 -8.62
C PRO A 32 5.96 13.20 -8.17
N THR A 33 5.44 13.61 -7.02
CA THR A 33 4.08 13.26 -6.59
C THR A 33 3.04 14.07 -7.37
N ALA A 34 1.80 13.57 -7.42
CA ALA A 34 0.68 14.30 -8.03
C ALA A 34 0.47 15.67 -7.36
N LYS A 35 0.64 15.75 -6.05
CA LYS A 35 0.59 16.99 -5.28
C LYS A 35 1.66 17.99 -5.69
N GLU A 36 2.90 17.55 -5.90
CA GLU A 36 4.02 18.43 -6.35
C GLU A 36 3.76 18.98 -7.74
N THR A 37 3.06 18.25 -8.60
CA THR A 37 2.71 18.72 -9.96
C THR A 37 1.51 19.67 -9.98
N GLY A 38 0.80 19.82 -8.88
CA GLY A 38 -0.40 20.65 -8.78
C GLY A 38 -1.63 20.06 -9.49
N VAL A 39 -1.57 18.79 -9.88
CA VAL A 39 -2.69 18.10 -10.56
C VAL A 39 -3.75 17.66 -9.56
N ASP A 40 -3.33 17.02 -8.49
CA ASP A 40 -4.23 16.50 -7.45
C ASP A 40 -3.42 16.18 -6.18
N ASP A 41 -4.07 16.14 -5.02
CA ASP A 41 -3.51 15.65 -3.77
C ASP A 41 -3.98 14.22 -3.41
N TYR A 42 -4.65 13.56 -4.35
CA TYR A 42 -5.12 12.19 -4.20
C TYR A 42 -3.96 11.22 -3.99
N VAL A 43 -4.10 10.38 -2.97
CA VAL A 43 -3.15 9.30 -2.66
C VAL A 43 -3.77 7.96 -3.00
N SER A 44 -3.06 7.16 -3.78
CA SER A 44 -3.47 5.81 -4.16
C SER A 44 -2.36 4.82 -3.90
N PHE A 45 -2.67 3.78 -3.17
CA PHE A 45 -1.73 2.68 -2.91
C PHE A 45 -2.45 1.34 -2.98
N SER A 46 -1.67 0.28 -3.09
CA SER A 46 -2.15 -1.09 -3.04
C SER A 46 -1.86 -1.69 -1.67
N ALA A 47 -2.90 -1.94 -0.90
CA ALA A 47 -2.80 -2.68 0.34
C ALA A 47 -3.15 -4.15 0.11
N ARG A 48 -2.37 -5.06 0.69
CA ARG A 48 -2.64 -6.50 0.72
C ARG A 48 -2.75 -6.94 2.16
N GLY A 49 -3.66 -7.83 2.46
CA GLY A 49 -3.86 -8.26 3.83
C GLY A 49 -4.67 -9.52 3.96
N TYR A 50 -4.82 -9.95 5.20
CA TYR A 50 -5.61 -11.10 5.60
C TYR A 50 -6.87 -10.61 6.31
N ALA A 51 -7.96 -11.31 6.11
CA ALA A 51 -9.22 -11.04 6.77
C ALA A 51 -9.83 -12.34 7.30
N TYR A 52 -10.56 -12.24 8.40
CA TYR A 52 -11.30 -13.34 8.98
C TYR A 52 -12.78 -13.17 8.73
N MET A 53 -13.47 -14.30 8.72
CA MET A 53 -14.92 -14.29 8.77
C MET A 53 -15.40 -13.77 10.13
N LYS A 54 -16.56 -13.13 10.14
CA LYS A 54 -17.18 -12.66 11.38
C LYS A 54 -17.44 -13.83 12.33
N GLY A 55 -17.07 -13.67 13.59
CA GLY A 55 -17.28 -14.66 14.65
C GLY A 55 -16.12 -15.61 14.91
N VAL A 56 -14.96 -15.40 14.27
CA VAL A 56 -13.73 -16.11 14.65
C VAL A 56 -13.32 -15.70 16.07
N ASP A 57 -12.87 -16.67 16.86
CA ASP A 57 -12.40 -16.47 18.23
C ASP A 57 -11.25 -15.45 18.27
N GLN A 58 -11.33 -14.49 19.19
CA GLN A 58 -10.35 -13.42 19.30
C GLN A 58 -8.94 -13.94 19.56
N ALA A 59 -8.79 -15.01 20.33
CA ALA A 59 -7.49 -15.60 20.60
C ALA A 59 -6.80 -16.15 19.33
N ILE A 60 -7.58 -16.62 18.36
CA ILE A 60 -7.05 -17.04 17.06
C ILE A 60 -6.60 -15.82 16.25
N VAL A 61 -7.41 -14.77 16.25
CA VAL A 61 -7.06 -13.50 15.58
C VAL A 61 -5.77 -12.92 16.15
N ASP A 62 -5.68 -12.81 17.48
CA ASP A 62 -4.52 -12.26 18.18
C ASP A 62 -3.23 -13.06 17.88
N ARG A 63 -3.33 -14.40 17.92
CA ARG A 63 -2.18 -15.27 17.62
C ARG A 63 -1.71 -15.11 16.17
N MET A 64 -2.62 -14.99 15.23
CA MET A 64 -2.26 -14.81 13.83
C MET A 64 -1.68 -13.42 13.59
N THR A 65 -2.26 -12.38 14.22
CA THR A 65 -1.74 -11.02 14.15
C THR A 65 -0.30 -10.99 14.62
N GLN A 66 0.00 -11.58 15.79
CA GLN A 66 1.36 -11.66 16.29
C GLN A 66 2.31 -12.41 15.34
N ALA A 67 1.85 -13.52 14.77
CA ALA A 67 2.66 -14.28 13.81
C ALA A 67 2.96 -13.48 12.52
N LEU A 68 2.03 -12.64 12.08
CA LEU A 68 2.24 -11.76 10.93
C LEU A 68 3.17 -10.59 11.26
N GLU A 69 3.09 -10.04 12.47
CA GLU A 69 4.03 -9.03 12.98
C GLU A 69 5.45 -9.59 13.06
N ASP A 70 5.61 -10.76 13.66
CA ASP A 70 6.91 -11.45 13.74
C ASP A 70 7.50 -11.75 12.35
N ALA A 71 6.65 -12.20 11.41
CA ALA A 71 7.07 -12.44 10.03
C ALA A 71 7.44 -11.16 9.28
N PHE A 72 6.75 -10.05 9.57
CA PHE A 72 7.05 -8.75 8.97
C PHE A 72 8.41 -8.20 9.42
N GLU A 73 8.81 -8.48 10.66
CA GLU A 73 10.10 -8.08 11.21
C GLU A 73 11.27 -8.97 10.76
N ASP A 74 10.99 -10.09 10.09
CA ASP A 74 12.02 -11.00 9.58
C ASP A 74 12.90 -10.28 8.52
N PRO A 75 14.24 -10.23 8.73
CA PRO A 75 15.14 -9.50 7.84
C PRO A 75 15.18 -10.06 6.41
N ASP A 76 15.01 -11.37 6.24
CA ASP A 76 15.03 -11.99 4.92
C ASP A 76 13.73 -11.67 4.17
N TYR A 77 12.60 -11.65 4.89
CA TYR A 77 11.33 -11.18 4.33
C TYR A 77 11.44 -9.73 3.86
N GLN A 78 11.90 -8.83 4.72
CA GLN A 78 12.04 -7.40 4.38
C GLN A 78 12.96 -7.19 3.17
N LYS A 79 14.12 -7.83 3.18
CA LYS A 79 15.08 -7.76 2.07
C LYS A 79 14.48 -8.23 0.73
N ASN A 80 13.76 -9.34 0.75
CA ASN A 80 13.13 -9.88 -0.46
C ASN A 80 12.03 -8.96 -0.98
N MET A 81 11.21 -8.41 -0.09
CA MET A 81 10.14 -7.49 -0.45
C MET A 81 10.68 -6.16 -0.99
N GLU A 82 11.73 -5.63 -0.38
CA GLU A 82 12.40 -4.42 -0.88
C GLU A 82 13.03 -4.63 -2.26
N ALA A 83 13.65 -5.80 -2.49
CA ALA A 83 14.19 -6.14 -3.80
C ALA A 83 13.11 -6.19 -4.91
N MET A 84 11.85 -6.42 -4.55
CA MET A 84 10.69 -6.36 -5.43
C MET A 84 10.08 -4.95 -5.57
N GLY A 85 10.69 -3.94 -4.98
CA GLY A 85 10.18 -2.56 -4.99
C GLY A 85 8.97 -2.34 -4.06
N ALA A 86 8.77 -3.21 -3.06
CA ALA A 86 7.70 -3.04 -2.11
C ALA A 86 8.06 -1.99 -1.05
N GLU A 87 7.16 -1.04 -0.83
CA GLU A 87 7.22 -0.14 0.31
C GLU A 87 6.55 -0.83 1.50
N LEU A 88 7.39 -1.25 2.46
CA LEU A 88 6.94 -2.02 3.60
C LEU A 88 6.27 -1.14 4.65
N LYS A 89 5.01 -1.41 4.92
CA LYS A 89 4.25 -0.80 5.99
C LYS A 89 3.20 -1.80 6.49
N LEU A 90 3.19 -2.06 7.77
CA LEU A 90 2.26 -2.97 8.40
C LEU A 90 1.17 -2.19 9.14
N TYR A 91 -0.07 -2.58 8.92
CA TYR A 91 -1.23 -2.12 9.67
C TYR A 91 -1.99 -3.33 10.19
N THR A 92 -2.46 -3.28 11.42
CA THR A 92 -3.22 -4.37 12.05
C THR A 92 -4.56 -3.89 12.61
N GLY A 93 -5.51 -4.80 12.77
CA GLY A 93 -6.76 -4.55 13.46
C GLY A 93 -7.54 -3.32 12.94
N ASP A 94 -7.92 -2.45 13.87
CA ASP A 94 -8.73 -1.26 13.58
C ASP A 94 -7.99 -0.23 12.72
N GLU A 95 -6.66 -0.16 12.80
CA GLU A 95 -5.85 0.74 11.98
C GLU A 95 -5.93 0.33 10.50
N TYR A 96 -5.81 -0.96 10.21
CA TYR A 96 -5.96 -1.47 8.85
C TYR A 96 -7.39 -1.27 8.33
N LYS A 97 -8.37 -1.50 9.18
CA LYS A 97 -9.77 -1.24 8.83
C LYS A 97 -10.02 0.22 8.49
N ALA A 98 -9.53 1.16 9.31
CA ALA A 98 -9.67 2.59 9.08
C ALA A 98 -9.03 3.02 7.75
N LEU A 99 -7.85 2.47 7.43
CA LEU A 99 -7.17 2.69 6.16
C LEU A 99 -8.02 2.24 4.96
N LEU A 100 -8.65 1.07 5.05
CA LEU A 100 -9.50 0.55 3.99
C LEU A 100 -10.79 1.37 3.84
N ASP A 101 -11.39 1.79 4.93
CA ASP A 101 -12.60 2.63 4.94
C ASP A 101 -12.30 3.99 4.28
N GLU A 102 -11.19 4.64 4.62
CA GLU A 102 -10.75 5.90 4.00
C GLU A 102 -10.55 5.75 2.49
N GLN A 103 -9.86 4.67 2.07
CA GLN A 103 -9.66 4.38 0.65
C GLN A 103 -10.97 4.12 -0.10
N LEU A 104 -11.91 3.45 0.56
CA LEU A 104 -13.23 3.21 -0.02
C LEU A 104 -13.99 4.52 -0.20
N ASP A 105 -14.02 5.36 0.82
CA ASP A 105 -14.74 6.64 0.81
C ASP A 105 -14.21 7.57 -0.28
N THR A 106 -12.89 7.69 -0.39
CA THR A 106 -12.24 8.48 -1.44
C THR A 106 -12.61 7.98 -2.84
N ARG A 107 -12.62 6.66 -3.06
CA ARG A 107 -13.00 6.09 -4.36
C ARG A 107 -14.46 6.30 -4.70
N LEU A 108 -15.36 6.18 -3.71
CA LEU A 108 -16.78 6.43 -3.90
C LEU A 108 -17.03 7.91 -4.25
N GLU A 109 -16.31 8.83 -3.63
CA GLU A 109 -16.37 10.25 -3.95
C GLU A 109 -15.94 10.51 -5.39
N ILE A 110 -14.79 9.98 -5.82
CA ILE A 110 -14.28 10.11 -7.20
C ILE A 110 -15.27 9.55 -8.21
N TRP A 111 -15.95 8.45 -7.91
CA TRP A 111 -16.91 7.82 -8.82
C TRP A 111 -18.32 8.44 -8.73
N GLY A 112 -18.54 9.39 -7.82
CA GLY A 112 -19.85 10.02 -7.63
C GLY A 112 -20.91 9.06 -7.09
N VAL A 113 -20.50 8.00 -6.39
CA VAL A 113 -21.40 7.00 -5.80
C VAL A 113 -21.69 7.40 -4.35
N GLN A 114 -22.95 7.55 -4.01
CA GLN A 114 -23.38 7.74 -2.62
C GLN A 114 -23.47 6.38 -1.90
N LYS A 115 -23.07 6.37 -0.61
CA LYS A 115 -23.25 5.20 0.28
C LYS A 115 -24.69 4.88 0.56
#